data_a976084c292085487cdf202fa59928fd
#
_entry.id   a976084c292085487cdf202fa59928fd
#
_cell.length_a   1.000
_cell.length_b   1.000
_cell.length_c   1.000
_cell.angle_alpha   90.00
_cell.angle_beta   90.00
_cell.angle_gamma   90.00
#
_symmetry.space_group_name_H-M   'P 1'
#
loop_
_entity.id
_entity.type
_entity.pdbx_description
1 polymer ?
#
loop_
_entity_poly.entity_id
_entity_poly.type
_entity_poly.pdbx_seq_one_letter_code
_entity_poly.pdbx_strand_id
1 'polypeptide(L)'
;MAVAFGISAWTRSVAGIGVAAAVALASLLPLSLSGHAAGTYEHANAVNSLGIHLVGVTVWAGGLVAVILCQKLAKGALPAVVGRYSTLAGWAFVAVAMSGIVNASLRIGTPLDLVTTAYGLLLLVKTAILVALGVAGFAHRRILIPGLVRDATRRTAFLRLAVGEVVVMSVAMGVSVALSRSAPPVPQTTIADVDPLASLIGFTFPDPVTPLRMLTAVHPDFLFLGVAAAMAGLYLVAVRRLRRRGDAWSAARTVPWLLGCAMLVYATSGGPAVYGAVHFSTHMIQHMMLMMYVPPLLVLGAPVLLLLRALPARKDGSRGVREWVLAATHSRYSRIVTNPIVAAVVFAGSLVAFYYTPWFEWSLATHQGHMLMTVHFLISGYLFFFVLIGVDPGPKRPPYLIRLMLLLATMAFHAFFGLAIMSGTQILAIDWWHQLGIQTDAQLLADQAAGGGIAWGAGELPVVLVALMVVRQWSGSEQRAATRYDRAAARDDDAEPPRLQRAALGPRRARRRAAEGAVMRRSAGDRAVPVAPDPQPDTDTARPTDRSTAS
;
A
#
# COMPACT_ATOMS: atom_id res chain seq x y z
N MET A 1 -2.33 0.59 24.54
CA MET A 1 -1.90 -0.64 25.23
C MET A 1 -3.08 -1.49 25.71
N ALA A 2 -4.06 -0.97 26.46
CA ALA A 2 -5.23 -1.75 26.94
C ALA A 2 -6.01 -2.46 25.80
N VAL A 3 -6.25 -1.76 24.67
CA VAL A 3 -6.92 -2.35 23.49
C VAL A 3 -6.11 -3.52 22.91
N ALA A 4 -4.78 -3.38 22.77
CA ALA A 4 -3.92 -4.44 22.29
C ALA A 4 -3.95 -5.67 23.19
N PHE A 5 -3.91 -5.44 24.52
CA PHE A 5 -4.05 -6.50 25.52
C PHE A 5 -5.41 -7.19 25.41
N GLY A 6 -6.51 -6.42 25.33
CA GLY A 6 -7.86 -6.96 25.14
C GLY A 6 -7.97 -7.84 23.89
N ILE A 7 -7.49 -7.36 22.74
CA ILE A 7 -7.49 -8.15 21.49
C ILE A 7 -6.67 -9.43 21.66
N SER A 8 -5.49 -9.36 22.29
CA SER A 8 -4.62 -10.53 22.49
C SER A 8 -5.22 -11.58 23.43
N ALA A 9 -5.96 -11.14 24.46
CA ALA A 9 -6.62 -12.03 25.42
C ALA A 9 -7.83 -12.77 24.81
N TRP A 10 -8.56 -12.13 23.89
CA TRP A 10 -9.77 -12.69 23.31
C TRP A 10 -9.54 -13.46 22.00
N THR A 11 -8.48 -13.15 21.26
CA THR A 11 -8.24 -13.78 19.97
C THR A 11 -7.39 -15.04 20.09
N ARG A 12 -7.83 -16.10 19.40
CA ARG A 12 -7.04 -17.33 19.20
C ARG A 12 -6.48 -17.40 17.75
N SER A 13 -6.77 -16.41 16.94
CA SER A 13 -6.35 -16.39 15.54
C SER A 13 -4.99 -15.68 15.35
N VAL A 14 -4.15 -16.21 14.46
CA VAL A 14 -2.87 -15.57 14.10
C VAL A 14 -3.10 -14.14 13.55
N ALA A 15 -4.20 -13.91 12.84
CA ALA A 15 -4.55 -12.59 12.32
C ALA A 15 -4.87 -11.61 13.47
N GLY A 16 -5.64 -12.03 14.47
CA GLY A 16 -5.97 -11.21 15.64
C GLY A 16 -4.73 -10.86 16.47
N ILE A 17 -3.81 -11.82 16.67
CA ILE A 17 -2.52 -11.54 17.33
C ILE A 17 -1.71 -10.52 16.51
N GLY A 18 -1.70 -10.63 15.19
CA GLY A 18 -1.06 -9.65 14.31
C GLY A 18 -1.67 -8.25 14.46
N VAL A 19 -3.00 -8.13 14.55
CA VAL A 19 -3.69 -6.86 14.81
C VAL A 19 -3.34 -6.31 16.20
N ALA A 20 -3.33 -7.14 17.23
CA ALA A 20 -2.92 -6.74 18.58
C ALA A 20 -1.49 -6.19 18.60
N ALA A 21 -0.55 -6.85 17.92
CA ALA A 21 0.83 -6.39 17.78
C ALA A 21 0.91 -5.04 17.03
N ALA A 22 0.16 -4.88 15.94
CA ALA A 22 0.11 -3.62 15.18
C ALA A 22 -0.43 -2.46 16.04
N VAL A 23 -1.51 -2.69 16.80
CA VAL A 23 -2.08 -1.69 17.73
C VAL A 23 -1.10 -1.36 18.85
N ALA A 24 -0.38 -2.37 19.40
CA ALA A 24 0.64 -2.14 20.40
C ALA A 24 1.81 -1.28 19.88
N LEU A 25 2.28 -1.52 18.64
CA LEU A 25 3.32 -0.72 18.01
C LEU A 25 2.82 0.70 17.68
N ALA A 26 1.59 0.84 17.19
CA ALA A 26 0.97 2.14 16.91
C ALA A 26 0.83 2.99 18.19
N SER A 27 0.63 2.36 19.37
CA SER A 27 0.56 3.09 20.64
C SER A 27 1.89 3.73 21.10
N LEU A 28 3.01 3.46 20.40
CA LEU A 28 4.29 4.12 20.62
C LEU A 28 4.39 5.47 19.88
N LEU A 29 3.60 5.68 18.82
CA LEU A 29 3.65 6.90 18.01
C LEU A 29 3.37 8.18 18.82
N PRO A 30 2.37 8.23 19.75
CA PRO A 30 2.16 9.41 20.57
C PRO A 30 3.40 9.83 21.38
N LEU A 31 4.29 8.89 21.74
CA LEU A 31 5.53 9.22 22.46
C LEU A 31 6.51 10.04 21.63
N SER A 32 6.49 9.86 20.30
CA SER A 32 7.33 10.68 19.40
C SER A 32 6.75 12.08 19.17
N LEU A 33 5.43 12.23 19.39
CA LEU A 33 4.70 13.49 19.20
C LEU A 33 4.75 14.39 20.44
N SER A 34 5.00 13.81 21.62
CA SER A 34 5.06 14.51 22.91
C SER A 34 6.50 14.54 23.41
N GLY A 35 7.27 15.57 23.08
CA GLY A 35 8.65 15.66 23.56
C GLY A 35 9.41 16.85 22.96
N HIS A 36 10.67 17.04 23.36
CA HIS A 36 11.53 18.13 22.87
C HIS A 36 11.75 18.09 21.35
N ALA A 37 11.54 16.95 20.70
CA ALA A 37 11.55 16.86 19.24
C ALA A 37 10.39 17.63 18.58
N ALA A 38 9.34 17.94 19.35
CA ALA A 38 8.14 18.62 18.88
C ALA A 38 8.29 20.15 18.73
N GLY A 39 9.33 20.74 19.30
CA GLY A 39 9.56 22.20 19.28
C GLY A 39 10.81 22.63 18.51
N THR A 40 11.44 21.73 17.76
CA THR A 40 12.69 22.02 17.06
C THR A 40 12.48 22.29 15.57
N TYR A 41 13.42 22.99 14.97
CA TYR A 41 13.60 23.08 13.53
C TYR A 41 13.62 21.67 12.93
N GLU A 42 13.00 21.46 11.75
CA GLU A 42 12.83 20.13 11.16
C GLU A 42 11.97 19.18 12.00
N HIS A 43 10.99 19.72 12.71
CA HIS A 43 10.08 18.99 13.60
C HIS A 43 9.53 17.70 12.97
N ALA A 44 9.06 17.76 11.71
CA ALA A 44 8.48 16.62 11.00
C ALA A 44 9.46 15.44 10.89
N ASN A 45 10.69 15.73 10.46
CA ASN A 45 11.73 14.73 10.31
C ASN A 45 12.20 14.17 11.66
N ALA A 46 12.30 15.03 12.68
CA ALA A 46 12.68 14.62 14.03
C ALA A 46 11.65 13.66 14.64
N VAL A 47 10.36 13.98 14.56
CA VAL A 47 9.25 13.15 15.08
C VAL A 47 9.14 11.83 14.33
N ASN A 48 9.16 11.87 13.00
CA ASN A 48 9.06 10.67 12.16
C ASN A 48 10.22 9.70 12.42
N SER A 49 11.45 10.23 12.46
CA SER A 49 12.63 9.38 12.72
C SER A 49 12.61 8.79 14.13
N LEU A 50 12.16 9.54 15.14
CA LEU A 50 11.99 9.05 16.50
C LEU A 50 10.92 7.93 16.56
N GLY A 51 9.77 8.12 15.90
CA GLY A 51 8.71 7.11 15.82
C GLY A 51 9.20 5.80 15.20
N ILE A 52 9.90 5.87 14.05
CA ILE A 52 10.51 4.71 13.41
C ILE A 52 11.54 4.04 14.34
N HIS A 53 12.35 4.85 15.03
CA HIS A 53 13.35 4.35 15.97
C HIS A 53 12.72 3.57 17.13
N LEU A 54 11.69 4.11 17.77
CA LEU A 54 10.97 3.47 18.87
C LEU A 54 10.33 2.14 18.44
N VAL A 55 9.64 2.13 17.30
CA VAL A 55 9.05 0.91 16.73
C VAL A 55 10.15 -0.10 16.42
N GLY A 56 11.23 0.33 15.76
CA GLY A 56 12.35 -0.54 15.41
C GLY A 56 13.02 -1.17 16.64
N VAL A 57 13.34 -0.39 17.67
CA VAL A 57 13.94 -0.88 18.92
C VAL A 57 13.00 -1.83 19.65
N THR A 58 11.69 -1.52 19.71
CA THR A 58 10.70 -2.38 20.36
C THR A 58 10.56 -3.72 19.65
N VAL A 59 10.54 -3.74 18.33
CA VAL A 59 10.51 -4.99 17.55
C VAL A 59 11.81 -5.77 17.71
N TRP A 60 12.94 -5.10 17.72
CA TRP A 60 14.26 -5.75 17.83
C TRP A 60 14.54 -6.24 19.25
N ALA A 61 14.63 -5.35 20.22
CA ALA A 61 14.97 -5.73 21.60
C ALA A 61 13.82 -6.49 22.27
N GLY A 62 12.57 -5.99 22.18
CA GLY A 62 11.40 -6.65 22.74
C GLY A 62 11.15 -8.02 22.10
N GLY A 63 11.34 -8.14 20.79
CA GLY A 63 11.26 -9.42 20.08
C GLY A 63 12.30 -10.43 20.54
N LEU A 64 13.55 -10.00 20.80
CA LEU A 64 14.60 -10.87 21.33
C LEU A 64 14.25 -11.37 22.75
N VAL A 65 13.81 -10.47 23.61
CA VAL A 65 13.34 -10.81 24.96
C VAL A 65 12.17 -11.81 24.89
N ALA A 66 11.20 -11.58 24.01
CA ALA A 66 10.09 -12.50 23.82
C ALA A 66 10.55 -13.90 23.37
N VAL A 67 11.52 -14.00 22.45
CA VAL A 67 12.11 -15.29 22.03
C VAL A 67 12.80 -15.99 23.22
N ILE A 68 13.55 -15.25 24.03
CA ILE A 68 14.21 -15.79 25.23
C ILE A 68 13.18 -16.33 26.23
N LEU A 69 12.13 -15.57 26.52
CA LEU A 69 11.08 -15.96 27.51
C LEU A 69 10.25 -17.16 27.00
N CYS A 70 9.88 -17.13 25.72
CA CYS A 70 8.98 -18.13 25.13
C CYS A 70 9.71 -19.38 24.59
N GLN A 71 11.04 -19.48 24.72
CA GLN A 71 11.83 -20.59 24.17
C GLN A 71 11.39 -21.98 24.65
N LYS A 72 10.93 -22.08 25.93
CA LYS A 72 10.44 -23.35 26.50
C LYS A 72 9.14 -23.79 25.85
N LEU A 73 8.26 -22.84 25.47
CA LEU A 73 6.99 -23.08 24.78
C LEU A 73 7.21 -23.47 23.32
N ALA A 74 8.26 -22.95 22.69
CA ALA A 74 8.56 -23.22 21.27
C ALA A 74 9.06 -24.66 21.02
N LYS A 75 9.60 -25.37 22.03
CA LYS A 75 10.09 -26.77 21.93
C LYS A 75 10.84 -27.03 20.61
N GLY A 76 10.38 -27.99 19.80
CA GLY A 76 10.96 -28.35 18.51
C GLY A 76 10.82 -27.27 17.41
N ALA A 77 9.96 -26.28 17.58
CA ALA A 77 9.79 -25.16 16.63
C ALA A 77 10.78 -24.00 16.87
N LEU A 78 11.62 -24.06 17.90
CA LEU A 78 12.54 -22.98 18.26
C LEU A 78 13.43 -22.51 17.09
N PRO A 79 14.07 -23.40 16.28
CA PRO A 79 14.89 -22.96 15.15
C PRO A 79 14.09 -22.16 14.12
N ALA A 80 12.86 -22.55 13.84
CA ALA A 80 11.97 -21.84 12.92
C ALA A 80 11.56 -20.45 13.47
N VAL A 81 11.27 -20.37 14.78
CA VAL A 81 10.93 -19.10 15.47
C VAL A 81 12.13 -18.16 15.43
N VAL A 82 13.31 -18.64 15.80
CA VAL A 82 14.55 -17.84 15.79
C VAL A 82 14.89 -17.36 14.37
N GLY A 83 14.77 -18.23 13.36
CA GLY A 83 15.01 -17.85 11.96
C GLY A 83 14.06 -16.74 11.45
N ARG A 84 12.79 -16.78 11.85
CA ARG A 84 11.79 -15.74 11.52
C ARG A 84 12.07 -14.46 12.26
N TYR A 85 12.30 -14.54 13.55
CA TYR A 85 12.69 -13.39 14.37
C TYR A 85 13.96 -12.73 13.81
N SER A 86 15.00 -13.51 13.49
CA SER A 86 16.23 -12.99 12.91
C SER A 86 16.01 -12.18 11.62
N THR A 87 15.05 -12.60 10.78
CA THR A 87 14.68 -11.82 9.59
C THR A 87 14.02 -10.49 9.96
N LEU A 88 13.07 -10.52 10.91
CA LEU A 88 12.41 -9.33 11.43
C LEU A 88 13.40 -8.38 12.13
N ALA A 89 14.28 -8.93 12.97
CA ALA A 89 15.35 -8.19 13.63
C ALA A 89 16.30 -7.50 12.64
N GLY A 90 16.61 -8.14 11.50
CA GLY A 90 17.40 -7.52 10.44
C GLY A 90 16.73 -6.27 9.82
N TRP A 91 15.43 -6.32 9.60
CA TRP A 91 14.69 -5.15 9.12
C TRP A 91 14.57 -4.07 10.21
N ALA A 92 14.33 -4.47 11.45
CA ALA A 92 14.29 -3.55 12.58
C ALA A 92 15.65 -2.86 12.79
N PHE A 93 16.76 -3.59 12.66
CA PHE A 93 18.13 -3.03 12.68
C PHE A 93 18.31 -1.96 11.60
N VAL A 94 17.90 -2.22 10.35
CA VAL A 94 17.97 -1.24 9.27
C VAL A 94 17.13 0.00 9.60
N ALA A 95 15.91 -0.17 10.12
CA ALA A 95 15.05 0.92 10.52
C ALA A 95 15.67 1.78 11.64
N VAL A 96 16.28 1.13 12.66
CA VAL A 96 16.99 1.81 13.76
C VAL A 96 18.23 2.55 13.25
N ALA A 97 19.00 1.96 12.36
CA ALA A 97 20.18 2.59 11.77
C ALA A 97 19.81 3.81 10.94
N MET A 98 18.83 3.68 10.03
CA MET A 98 18.39 4.78 9.17
C MET A 98 17.78 5.93 9.98
N SER A 99 16.89 5.63 10.91
CA SER A 99 16.32 6.64 11.79
C SER A 99 17.39 7.31 12.68
N GLY A 100 18.41 6.55 13.09
CA GLY A 100 19.57 7.08 13.83
C GLY A 100 20.39 8.06 12.98
N ILE A 101 20.62 7.75 11.70
CA ILE A 101 21.32 8.64 10.76
C ILE A 101 20.52 9.95 10.58
N VAL A 102 19.21 9.85 10.34
CA VAL A 102 18.35 11.03 10.20
C VAL A 102 18.40 11.89 11.48
N ASN A 103 18.24 11.27 12.66
CA ASN A 103 18.36 12.02 13.92
C ASN A 103 19.73 12.67 14.15
N ALA A 104 20.79 12.01 13.71
CA ALA A 104 22.14 12.55 13.80
C ALA A 104 22.33 13.75 12.85
N SER A 105 21.86 13.65 11.60
CA SER A 105 21.97 14.74 10.61
C SER A 105 21.24 16.02 11.03
N LEU A 106 20.20 15.92 11.86
CA LEU A 106 19.47 17.09 12.38
C LEU A 106 20.17 17.75 13.59
N ARG A 107 21.20 17.13 14.18
CA ARG A 107 21.83 17.59 15.43
C ARG A 107 23.33 17.83 15.30
N ILE A 108 23.96 17.37 14.26
CA ILE A 108 25.38 17.55 13.95
C ILE A 108 25.49 18.59 12.83
N GLY A 109 26.19 19.68 13.07
CA GLY A 109 26.39 20.75 12.09
C GLY A 109 27.51 20.42 11.10
N THR A 110 28.62 19.90 11.63
CA THR A 110 29.81 19.58 10.83
C THR A 110 30.34 18.18 11.21
N PRO A 111 31.04 17.48 10.32
CA PRO A 111 31.67 16.20 10.67
C PRO A 111 32.66 16.29 11.84
N LEU A 112 33.26 17.46 12.06
CA LEU A 112 34.20 17.71 13.15
C LEU A 112 33.51 17.63 14.52
N ASP A 113 32.24 18.02 14.61
CA ASP A 113 31.45 17.96 15.85
C ASP A 113 31.34 16.54 16.42
N LEU A 114 31.50 15.53 15.58
CA LEU A 114 31.51 14.11 16.01
C LEU A 114 32.65 13.80 16.98
N VAL A 115 33.78 14.45 16.83
CA VAL A 115 35.00 14.19 17.64
C VAL A 115 35.32 15.30 18.62
N THR A 116 34.78 16.51 18.44
CA THR A 116 35.08 17.67 19.29
C THR A 116 34.05 17.93 20.38
N THR A 117 32.86 17.34 20.28
CA THR A 117 31.77 17.58 21.24
C THR A 117 31.45 16.34 22.07
N ALA A 118 30.98 16.52 23.30
CA ALA A 118 30.53 15.41 24.14
C ALA A 118 29.35 14.65 23.50
N TYR A 119 28.45 15.39 22.83
CA TYR A 119 27.33 14.82 22.08
C TYR A 119 27.82 13.92 20.93
N GLY A 120 28.78 14.40 20.14
CA GLY A 120 29.38 13.65 19.04
C GLY A 120 30.07 12.37 19.52
N LEU A 121 30.85 12.44 20.59
CA LEU A 121 31.51 11.26 21.18
C LEU A 121 30.51 10.21 21.67
N LEU A 122 29.42 10.62 22.33
CA LEU A 122 28.35 9.69 22.73
C LEU A 122 27.66 9.07 21.51
N LEU A 123 27.47 9.84 20.43
CA LEU A 123 26.92 9.36 19.18
C LEU A 123 27.83 8.32 18.50
N LEU A 124 29.15 8.55 18.52
CA LEU A 124 30.14 7.58 18.03
C LEU A 124 30.13 6.30 18.84
N VAL A 125 30.06 6.38 20.19
CA VAL A 125 29.94 5.21 21.06
C VAL A 125 28.66 4.43 20.72
N LYS A 126 27.53 5.12 20.60
CA LYS A 126 26.25 4.50 20.21
C LYS A 126 26.35 3.81 18.84
N THR A 127 26.99 4.45 17.87
CA THR A 127 27.20 3.91 16.53
C THR A 127 28.10 2.67 16.57
N ALA A 128 29.17 2.70 17.36
CA ALA A 128 30.05 1.54 17.55
C ALA A 128 29.29 0.35 18.16
N ILE A 129 28.46 0.61 19.18
CA ILE A 129 27.59 -0.44 19.76
C ILE A 129 26.61 -0.99 18.71
N LEU A 130 26.00 -0.13 17.91
CA LEU A 130 25.07 -0.56 16.84
C LEU A 130 25.79 -1.44 15.81
N VAL A 131 26.99 -1.06 15.38
CA VAL A 131 27.80 -1.85 14.44
C VAL A 131 28.17 -3.21 15.06
N ALA A 132 28.60 -3.24 16.32
CA ALA A 132 28.92 -4.48 17.03
C ALA A 132 27.71 -5.42 17.12
N LEU A 133 26.51 -4.89 17.45
CA LEU A 133 25.26 -5.65 17.45
C LEU A 133 24.88 -6.13 16.04
N GLY A 134 25.12 -5.34 15.01
CA GLY A 134 24.89 -5.73 13.61
C GLY A 134 25.80 -6.89 13.19
N VAL A 135 27.08 -6.83 13.53
CA VAL A 135 28.07 -7.92 13.28
C VAL A 135 27.67 -9.18 14.05
N ALA A 136 27.32 -9.06 15.34
CA ALA A 136 26.86 -10.18 16.15
C ALA A 136 25.58 -10.82 15.54
N GLY A 137 24.59 -10.05 15.17
CA GLY A 137 23.37 -10.54 14.52
C GLY A 137 23.63 -11.23 13.18
N PHE A 138 24.59 -10.71 12.39
CA PHE A 138 25.02 -11.35 11.15
C PHE A 138 25.71 -12.70 11.42
N ALA A 139 26.60 -12.75 12.40
CA ALA A 139 27.29 -13.99 12.82
C ALA A 139 26.28 -15.03 13.34
N HIS A 140 25.30 -14.60 14.17
CA HIS A 140 24.22 -15.46 14.64
C HIS A 140 23.42 -16.08 13.46
N ARG A 141 23.10 -15.29 12.46
CA ARG A 141 22.35 -15.76 11.28
C ARG A 141 23.16 -16.78 10.46
N ARG A 142 24.46 -16.58 10.34
CA ARG A 142 25.35 -17.43 9.52
C ARG A 142 25.78 -18.70 10.23
N ILE A 143 26.02 -18.65 11.53
CA ILE A 143 26.69 -19.70 12.29
C ILE A 143 25.72 -20.41 13.24
N LEU A 144 25.01 -19.67 14.09
CA LEU A 144 24.22 -20.27 15.18
C LEU A 144 22.88 -20.84 14.74
N ILE A 145 22.12 -20.13 13.87
CA ILE A 145 20.82 -20.61 13.43
C ILE A 145 20.91 -21.96 12.69
N PRO A 146 21.84 -22.15 11.73
CA PRO A 146 22.05 -23.47 11.13
C PRO A 146 22.52 -24.53 12.12
N GLY A 147 23.29 -24.14 13.15
CA GLY A 147 23.74 -25.02 14.23
C GLY A 147 22.61 -25.51 15.12
N LEU A 148 21.63 -24.65 15.45
CA LEU A 148 20.46 -25.00 16.25
C LEU A 148 19.56 -26.04 15.58
N VAL A 149 19.53 -26.06 14.24
CA VAL A 149 18.79 -27.08 13.47
C VAL A 149 19.43 -28.45 13.57
N ARG A 150 20.78 -28.51 13.72
CA ARG A 150 21.56 -29.75 13.72
C ARG A 150 21.73 -30.35 15.12
N ASP A 151 21.78 -29.49 16.15
CA ASP A 151 22.16 -29.93 17.50
C ASP A 151 21.41 -29.10 18.57
N ALA A 152 20.55 -29.79 19.34
CA ALA A 152 19.79 -29.19 20.43
C ALA A 152 20.67 -28.70 21.60
N THR A 153 21.91 -29.20 21.74
CA THR A 153 22.84 -28.76 22.82
C THR A 153 23.31 -27.32 22.61
N ARG A 154 23.25 -26.81 21.38
CA ARG A 154 23.59 -25.41 21.03
C ARG A 154 22.57 -24.39 21.53
N ARG A 155 21.42 -24.84 22.09
CA ARG A 155 20.42 -23.97 22.70
C ARG A 155 20.99 -23.10 23.82
N THR A 156 21.84 -23.65 24.65
CA THR A 156 22.46 -22.91 25.76
C THR A 156 23.42 -21.83 25.26
N ALA A 157 24.21 -22.13 24.21
CA ALA A 157 25.06 -21.14 23.56
C ALA A 157 24.24 -20.00 22.93
N PHE A 158 23.16 -20.33 22.24
CA PHE A 158 22.21 -19.31 21.68
C PHE A 158 21.67 -18.40 22.80
N LEU A 159 21.22 -18.98 23.92
CA LEU A 159 20.65 -18.19 25.02
C LEU A 159 21.69 -17.26 25.67
N ARG A 160 22.90 -17.74 25.91
CA ARG A 160 23.99 -16.91 26.49
C ARG A 160 24.27 -15.70 25.59
N LEU A 161 24.35 -15.92 24.28
CA LEU A 161 24.59 -14.85 23.32
C LEU A 161 23.40 -13.92 23.20
N ALA A 162 22.16 -14.43 23.16
CA ALA A 162 20.94 -13.61 23.12
C ALA A 162 20.79 -12.73 24.36
N VAL A 163 21.12 -13.26 25.56
CA VAL A 163 21.17 -12.46 26.80
C VAL A 163 22.27 -11.42 26.73
N GLY A 164 23.46 -11.77 26.23
CA GLY A 164 24.54 -10.82 25.99
C GLY A 164 24.14 -9.68 25.05
N GLU A 165 23.41 -9.97 23.95
CA GLU A 165 22.85 -8.95 23.05
C GLU A 165 21.86 -8.04 23.78
N VAL A 166 20.97 -8.58 24.61
CA VAL A 166 20.03 -7.76 25.41
C VAL A 166 20.78 -6.82 26.36
N VAL A 167 21.85 -7.29 27.00
CA VAL A 167 22.69 -6.45 27.87
C VAL A 167 23.33 -5.32 27.07
N VAL A 168 23.91 -5.60 25.91
CA VAL A 168 24.52 -4.58 25.04
C VAL A 168 23.48 -3.60 24.52
N MET A 169 22.27 -4.07 24.15
CA MET A 169 21.13 -3.20 23.79
C MET A 169 20.73 -2.30 24.96
N SER A 170 20.73 -2.82 26.19
CA SER A 170 20.41 -2.01 27.39
C SER A 170 21.47 -0.93 27.62
N VAL A 171 22.75 -1.22 27.37
CA VAL A 171 23.83 -0.22 27.41
C VAL A 171 23.59 0.86 26.32
N ALA A 172 23.23 0.46 25.09
CA ALA A 172 22.88 1.40 24.03
C ALA A 172 21.70 2.31 24.40
N MET A 173 20.71 1.77 25.11
CA MET A 173 19.59 2.57 25.67
C MET A 173 20.08 3.56 26.73
N GLY A 174 20.98 3.14 27.63
CA GLY A 174 21.62 4.04 28.61
C GLY A 174 22.39 5.17 27.94
N VAL A 175 23.19 4.87 26.92
CA VAL A 175 23.90 5.89 26.12
C VAL A 175 22.89 6.81 25.41
N SER A 176 21.73 6.32 24.98
CA SER A 176 20.68 7.15 24.36
C SER A 176 20.05 8.11 25.38
N VAL A 177 19.90 7.69 26.65
CA VAL A 177 19.46 8.58 27.74
C VAL A 177 20.51 9.64 28.04
N ALA A 178 21.80 9.29 28.08
CA ALA A 178 22.89 10.27 28.24
C ALA A 178 22.88 11.28 27.07
N LEU A 179 22.74 10.79 25.84
CA LEU A 179 22.67 11.62 24.63
C LEU A 179 21.48 12.60 24.67
N SER A 180 20.32 12.17 25.19
CA SER A 180 19.14 13.03 25.29
C SER A 180 19.29 14.16 26.33
N ARG A 181 20.24 14.03 27.24
CA ARG A 181 20.57 15.04 28.26
C ARG A 181 21.79 15.90 27.89
N SER A 182 22.49 15.59 26.80
CA SER A 182 23.62 16.34 26.29
C SER A 182 23.17 17.38 25.28
N ALA A 183 23.68 18.59 25.36
CA ALA A 183 23.36 19.64 24.38
C ALA A 183 23.96 19.26 23.02
N PRO A 184 23.14 19.23 21.95
CA PRO A 184 23.66 18.97 20.61
C PRO A 184 24.46 20.18 20.09
N PRO A 185 25.42 19.96 19.17
CA PRO A 185 26.21 21.02 18.55
C PRO A 185 25.36 22.07 17.82
N VAL A 186 24.33 21.60 17.09
CA VAL A 186 23.36 22.51 16.47
C VAL A 186 22.42 23.05 17.55
N PRO A 187 22.36 24.37 17.76
CA PRO A 187 21.48 24.98 18.75
C PRO A 187 20.02 24.58 18.47
N GLN A 188 19.36 24.05 19.50
CA GLN A 188 17.93 23.73 19.46
C GLN A 188 17.12 24.92 19.96
N THR A 189 17.39 26.11 19.42
CA THR A 189 16.60 27.32 19.71
C THR A 189 15.17 27.13 19.24
N THR A 190 14.21 27.60 20.00
CA THR A 190 12.84 27.70 19.56
C THR A 190 12.79 28.60 18.33
N ILE A 191 12.35 28.10 17.21
CA ILE A 191 12.32 28.81 15.91
C ILE A 191 11.49 30.10 16.03
N ALA A 192 10.51 30.13 16.93
CA ALA A 192 9.65 31.26 17.18
C ALA A 192 10.43 32.55 17.55
N ASP A 193 11.61 32.39 18.14
CA ASP A 193 12.47 33.55 18.52
C ASP A 193 13.30 34.07 17.33
N VAL A 194 13.40 33.32 16.24
CA VAL A 194 14.25 33.65 15.08
C VAL A 194 13.41 33.96 13.82
N ASP A 195 12.38 33.17 13.54
CA ASP A 195 11.48 33.34 12.40
C ASP A 195 10.08 32.79 12.74
N PRO A 196 9.11 33.68 13.03
CA PRO A 196 7.74 33.26 13.35
C PRO A 196 7.09 32.42 12.24
N LEU A 197 7.33 32.75 10.96
CA LEU A 197 6.75 32.03 9.83
C LEU A 197 7.37 30.63 9.68
N ALA A 198 8.68 30.50 9.84
CA ALA A 198 9.34 29.20 9.86
C ALA A 198 8.86 28.32 11.01
N SER A 199 8.46 28.91 12.14
CA SER A 199 7.90 28.15 13.27
C SER A 199 6.54 27.52 12.95
N LEU A 200 5.73 28.15 12.11
CA LEU A 200 4.42 27.66 11.69
C LEU A 200 4.56 26.48 10.72
N ILE A 201 5.44 26.59 9.72
CA ILE A 201 5.59 25.56 8.69
C ILE A 201 6.63 24.47 9.04
N GLY A 202 7.45 24.69 10.06
CA GLY A 202 8.43 23.72 10.59
C GLY A 202 9.76 23.67 9.85
N PHE A 203 10.01 24.56 8.89
CA PHE A 203 11.26 24.71 8.14
C PHE A 203 11.44 26.16 7.69
N THR A 204 12.62 26.49 7.12
CA THR A 204 12.91 27.87 6.63
C THR A 204 11.85 28.32 5.66
N PHE A 205 11.31 29.53 5.89
CA PHE A 205 10.28 30.07 5.02
C PHE A 205 10.81 30.18 3.58
N PRO A 206 10.10 29.62 2.57
CA PRO A 206 10.62 29.60 1.21
C PRO A 206 10.57 30.98 0.57
N ASP A 207 11.52 31.23 -0.32
CA ASP A 207 11.46 32.38 -1.21
C ASP A 207 10.20 32.36 -2.09
N PRO A 208 9.76 33.50 -2.66
CA PRO A 208 8.56 33.58 -3.47
C PRO A 208 8.50 32.51 -4.57
N VAL A 209 7.33 31.91 -4.77
CA VAL A 209 7.12 30.85 -5.74
C VAL A 209 7.41 31.32 -7.17
N THR A 210 8.19 30.54 -7.91
CA THR A 210 8.42 30.70 -9.33
C THR A 210 8.36 29.33 -10.01
N PRO A 211 8.10 29.25 -11.34
CA PRO A 211 8.11 27.97 -12.04
C PRO A 211 9.42 27.17 -11.87
N LEU A 212 10.56 27.85 -11.86
CA LEU A 212 11.85 27.23 -11.64
C LEU A 212 11.98 26.70 -10.21
N ARG A 213 11.61 27.49 -9.21
CA ARG A 213 11.65 27.08 -7.80
C ARG A 213 10.66 25.93 -7.53
N MET A 214 9.50 25.94 -8.18
CA MET A 214 8.56 24.81 -8.09
C MET A 214 9.23 23.49 -8.52
N LEU A 215 10.12 23.52 -9.52
CA LEU A 215 10.84 22.34 -9.96
C LEU A 215 12.08 22.00 -9.12
N THR A 216 12.75 23.03 -8.56
CA THR A 216 14.07 22.89 -7.92
C THR A 216 14.05 22.99 -6.40
N ALA A 217 13.00 23.56 -5.80
CA ALA A 217 12.90 23.63 -4.35
C ALA A 217 12.78 22.22 -3.77
N VAL A 218 13.56 21.94 -2.74
CA VAL A 218 13.60 20.63 -2.08
C VAL A 218 13.65 20.82 -0.57
N HIS A 219 12.71 20.20 0.12
CA HIS A 219 12.72 20.00 1.55
C HIS A 219 12.48 18.50 1.83
N PRO A 220 13.52 17.70 2.14
CA PRO A 220 13.41 16.26 2.22
C PRO A 220 12.50 15.81 3.36
N ASP A 221 11.42 15.11 3.07
CA ASP A 221 10.70 14.29 4.04
C ASP A 221 11.35 12.90 4.07
N PHE A 222 12.18 12.66 5.08
CA PHE A 222 12.94 11.41 5.19
C PHE A 222 12.05 10.17 5.39
N LEU A 223 10.82 10.30 5.90
CA LEU A 223 9.87 9.19 6.00
C LEU A 223 9.44 8.73 4.60
N PHE A 224 8.89 9.64 3.80
CA PHE A 224 8.40 9.28 2.46
C PHE A 224 9.55 8.96 1.49
N LEU A 225 10.70 9.60 1.64
CA LEU A 225 11.93 9.23 0.91
C LEU A 225 12.34 7.79 1.24
N GLY A 226 12.36 7.42 2.52
CA GLY A 226 12.66 6.06 2.97
C GLY A 226 11.64 5.04 2.49
N VAL A 227 10.34 5.37 2.54
CA VAL A 227 9.26 4.52 2.01
C VAL A 227 9.41 4.32 0.51
N ALA A 228 9.60 5.37 -0.27
CA ALA A 228 9.78 5.28 -1.72
C ALA A 228 11.04 4.48 -2.10
N ALA A 229 12.16 4.71 -1.41
CA ALA A 229 13.39 3.95 -1.59
C ALA A 229 13.19 2.46 -1.27
N ALA A 230 12.50 2.14 -0.17
CA ALA A 230 12.18 0.76 0.18
C ALA A 230 11.24 0.11 -0.86
N MET A 231 10.20 0.81 -1.31
CA MET A 231 9.29 0.36 -2.36
C MET A 231 10.05 0.06 -3.66
N ALA A 232 10.89 0.99 -4.12
CA ALA A 232 11.68 0.81 -5.33
C ALA A 232 12.71 -0.31 -5.18
N GLY A 233 13.45 -0.34 -4.07
CA GLY A 233 14.49 -1.33 -3.79
C GLY A 233 13.94 -2.75 -3.68
N LEU A 234 12.87 -2.96 -2.89
CA LEU A 234 12.22 -4.27 -2.74
C LEU A 234 11.61 -4.76 -4.06
N TYR A 235 11.03 -3.86 -4.84
CA TYR A 235 10.52 -4.18 -6.17
C TYR A 235 11.63 -4.65 -7.10
N LEU A 236 12.74 -3.92 -7.17
CA LEU A 236 13.89 -4.30 -8.00
C LEU A 236 14.53 -5.61 -7.55
N VAL A 237 14.63 -5.85 -6.24
CA VAL A 237 15.09 -7.13 -5.70
C VAL A 237 14.17 -8.27 -6.13
N ALA A 238 12.85 -8.06 -6.08
CA ALA A 238 11.88 -9.05 -6.52
C ALA A 238 11.98 -9.33 -8.03
N VAL A 239 12.12 -8.28 -8.86
CA VAL A 239 12.35 -8.41 -10.31
C VAL A 239 13.65 -9.17 -10.61
N ARG A 240 14.76 -8.80 -9.92
CA ARG A 240 16.05 -9.48 -10.07
C ARG A 240 15.95 -10.97 -9.68
N ARG A 241 15.19 -11.28 -8.63
CA ARG A 241 14.97 -12.66 -8.18
C ARG A 241 14.21 -13.49 -9.22
N LEU A 242 13.17 -12.91 -9.86
CA LEU A 242 12.44 -13.55 -10.96
C LEU A 242 13.34 -13.81 -12.16
N ARG A 243 14.07 -12.77 -12.63
CA ARG A 243 14.97 -12.90 -13.78
C ARG A 243 16.06 -13.95 -13.56
N ARG A 244 16.59 -14.07 -12.34
CA ARG A 244 17.57 -15.12 -11.98
C ARG A 244 17.01 -16.53 -12.03
N ARG A 245 15.69 -16.70 -12.00
CA ARG A 245 14.98 -17.98 -12.15
C ARG A 245 14.56 -18.27 -13.59
N GLY A 246 14.90 -17.38 -14.53
CA GLY A 246 14.44 -17.46 -15.91
C GLY A 246 13.03 -16.92 -16.16
N ASP A 247 12.37 -16.39 -15.15
CA ASP A 247 11.03 -15.81 -15.27
C ASP A 247 11.08 -14.44 -15.94
N ALA A 248 10.27 -14.22 -16.99
CA ALA A 248 10.14 -12.92 -17.63
C ALA A 248 9.32 -11.94 -16.77
N TRP A 249 9.82 -10.71 -16.65
CA TRP A 249 9.10 -9.57 -16.09
C TRP A 249 9.25 -8.35 -16.97
N SER A 250 8.13 -7.77 -17.39
CA SER A 250 8.09 -6.68 -18.37
C SER A 250 8.61 -5.35 -17.79
N ALA A 251 9.42 -4.65 -18.58
CA ALA A 251 9.83 -3.28 -18.28
C ALA A 251 8.64 -2.32 -18.22
N ALA A 252 7.57 -2.57 -18.99
CA ALA A 252 6.34 -1.80 -18.97
C ALA A 252 5.60 -1.82 -17.60
N ARG A 253 6.01 -2.68 -16.65
CA ARG A 253 5.56 -2.66 -15.25
C ARG A 253 6.60 -2.01 -14.34
N THR A 254 7.88 -2.24 -14.61
CA THR A 254 8.96 -1.71 -13.77
C THR A 254 9.10 -0.21 -13.89
N VAL A 255 9.01 0.32 -15.10
CA VAL A 255 9.16 1.77 -15.36
C VAL A 255 8.07 2.58 -14.66
N PRO A 256 6.76 2.29 -14.83
CA PRO A 256 5.72 3.03 -14.10
C PRO A 256 5.89 2.96 -12.57
N TRP A 257 6.27 1.80 -12.03
CA TRP A 257 6.52 1.67 -10.59
C TRP A 257 7.61 2.63 -10.10
N LEU A 258 8.75 2.67 -10.79
CA LEU A 258 9.86 3.54 -10.41
C LEU A 258 9.51 5.03 -10.62
N LEU A 259 8.79 5.36 -11.68
CA LEU A 259 8.25 6.71 -11.90
C LEU A 259 7.27 7.10 -10.80
N GLY A 260 6.39 6.18 -10.37
CA GLY A 260 5.49 6.41 -9.25
C GLY A 260 6.23 6.65 -7.93
N CYS A 261 7.31 5.90 -7.65
CA CYS A 261 8.16 6.14 -6.50
C CYS A 261 8.88 7.50 -6.59
N ALA A 262 9.43 7.86 -7.75
CA ALA A 262 10.09 9.15 -7.95
C ALA A 262 9.10 10.32 -7.82
N MET A 263 7.91 10.18 -8.39
CA MET A 263 6.86 11.19 -8.28
C MET A 263 6.33 11.32 -6.84
N LEU A 264 6.27 10.23 -6.07
CA LEU A 264 5.95 10.28 -4.64
C LEU A 264 6.99 11.11 -3.88
N VAL A 265 8.28 10.88 -4.12
CA VAL A 265 9.37 11.68 -3.52
C VAL A 265 9.22 13.16 -3.89
N TYR A 266 8.96 13.46 -5.16
CA TYR A 266 8.78 14.86 -5.59
C TYR A 266 7.54 15.50 -4.96
N ALA A 267 6.42 14.78 -4.86
CA ALA A 267 5.20 15.29 -4.23
C ALA A 267 5.35 15.55 -2.73
N THR A 268 6.23 14.80 -2.04
CA THR A 268 6.40 14.90 -0.58
C THR A 268 7.65 15.66 -0.14
N SER A 269 8.60 15.92 -1.06
CA SER A 269 9.88 16.56 -0.73
C SER A 269 10.28 17.66 -1.72
N GLY A 270 9.57 17.82 -2.83
CA GLY A 270 9.84 18.84 -3.85
C GLY A 270 9.02 20.10 -3.68
N GLY A 271 9.00 20.95 -4.69
CA GLY A 271 8.27 22.22 -4.70
C GLY A 271 6.81 22.12 -4.26
N PRO A 272 6.02 21.08 -4.67
CA PRO A 272 4.65 20.92 -4.19
C PRO A 272 4.55 20.80 -2.67
N ALA A 273 5.50 20.12 -2.02
CA ALA A 273 5.52 20.01 -0.55
C ALA A 273 6.00 21.31 0.11
N VAL A 274 7.04 21.95 -0.46
CA VAL A 274 7.62 23.20 0.08
C VAL A 274 6.59 24.33 0.07
N TYR A 275 5.88 24.49 -1.04
CA TYR A 275 4.92 25.59 -1.21
C TYR A 275 3.48 25.21 -0.84
N GLY A 276 3.19 23.95 -0.63
CA GLY A 276 1.82 23.47 -0.32
C GLY A 276 1.29 23.94 1.05
N ALA A 277 2.18 24.26 1.99
CA ALA A 277 1.79 24.87 3.27
C ALA A 277 1.62 26.40 3.18
N VAL A 278 2.10 27.03 2.09
CA VAL A 278 2.20 28.48 1.91
C VAL A 278 1.15 29.03 0.93
N HIS A 279 0.77 28.22 -0.08
CA HIS A 279 -0.20 28.59 -1.10
C HIS A 279 -1.22 27.47 -1.33
N PHE A 280 -2.50 27.82 -1.45
CA PHE A 280 -3.58 26.86 -1.74
C PHE A 280 -3.41 26.18 -3.12
N SER A 281 -3.03 26.96 -4.14
CA SER A 281 -2.81 26.42 -5.50
C SER A 281 -1.72 25.36 -5.54
N THR A 282 -0.62 25.55 -4.81
CA THR A 282 0.48 24.57 -4.74
C THR A 282 0.12 23.36 -3.87
N HIS A 283 -0.67 23.56 -2.81
CA HIS A 283 -1.26 22.46 -2.04
C HIS A 283 -2.12 21.56 -2.95
N MET A 284 -2.91 22.18 -3.84
CA MET A 284 -3.73 21.44 -4.78
C MET A 284 -2.87 20.66 -5.80
N ILE A 285 -1.72 21.19 -6.24
CA ILE A 285 -0.77 20.43 -7.07
C ILE A 285 -0.29 19.19 -6.32
N GLN A 286 0.14 19.34 -5.05
CA GLN A 286 0.57 18.21 -4.21
C GLN A 286 -0.53 17.16 -4.08
N HIS A 287 -1.74 17.60 -3.79
CA HIS A 287 -2.91 16.75 -3.67
C HIS A 287 -3.19 15.95 -4.95
N MET A 288 -3.21 16.64 -6.11
CA MET A 288 -3.41 15.99 -7.41
C MET A 288 -2.34 14.93 -7.70
N MET A 289 -1.09 15.25 -7.40
CA MET A 289 0.00 14.29 -7.58
C MET A 289 -0.21 13.03 -6.72
N LEU A 290 -0.54 13.19 -5.44
CA LEU A 290 -0.73 12.08 -4.50
C LEU A 290 -1.94 11.22 -4.82
N MET A 291 -3.02 11.81 -5.34
CA MET A 291 -4.28 11.10 -5.55
C MET A 291 -4.46 10.61 -6.99
N MET A 292 -4.01 11.39 -7.99
CA MET A 292 -4.31 11.15 -9.40
C MET A 292 -3.13 10.65 -10.24
N TYR A 293 -1.90 11.00 -9.90
CA TYR A 293 -0.74 10.69 -10.73
C TYR A 293 0.11 9.54 -10.18
N VAL A 294 0.48 9.60 -8.90
CA VAL A 294 1.27 8.55 -8.25
C VAL A 294 0.55 7.19 -8.23
N PRO A 295 -0.74 7.09 -7.83
CA PRO A 295 -1.42 5.82 -7.71
C PRO A 295 -1.53 5.00 -9.00
N PRO A 296 -1.96 5.54 -10.16
CA PRO A 296 -2.04 4.74 -11.39
C PRO A 296 -0.67 4.20 -11.81
N LEU A 297 0.41 4.97 -11.62
CA LEU A 297 1.78 4.51 -11.90
C LEU A 297 2.16 3.32 -10.99
N LEU A 298 1.86 3.39 -9.71
CA LEU A 298 2.10 2.30 -8.76
C LEU A 298 1.25 1.07 -9.07
N VAL A 299 -0.02 1.25 -9.42
CA VAL A 299 -0.92 0.14 -9.80
C VAL A 299 -0.42 -0.58 -11.06
N LEU A 300 0.08 0.17 -12.06
CA LEU A 300 0.66 -0.40 -13.28
C LEU A 300 1.88 -1.28 -13.02
N GLY A 301 2.61 -1.02 -11.94
CA GLY A 301 3.72 -1.85 -11.48
C GLY A 301 3.32 -3.27 -11.10
N ALA A 302 2.05 -3.55 -10.84
CA ALA A 302 1.55 -4.86 -10.40
C ALA A 302 2.35 -5.46 -9.22
N PRO A 303 2.50 -4.73 -8.08
CA PRO A 303 3.39 -5.13 -6.99
C PRO A 303 2.93 -6.42 -6.31
N VAL A 304 1.63 -6.65 -6.18
CA VAL A 304 1.08 -7.88 -5.57
C VAL A 304 1.41 -9.09 -6.42
N LEU A 305 1.23 -9.01 -7.74
CA LEU A 305 1.58 -10.08 -8.67
C LEU A 305 3.07 -10.38 -8.63
N LEU A 306 3.92 -9.33 -8.63
CA LEU A 306 5.37 -9.46 -8.52
C LEU A 306 5.76 -10.21 -7.25
N LEU A 307 5.24 -9.79 -6.10
CA LEU A 307 5.51 -10.39 -4.81
C LEU A 307 5.10 -11.87 -4.76
N LEU A 308 3.89 -12.18 -5.24
CA LEU A 308 3.38 -13.56 -5.27
C LEU A 308 4.20 -14.47 -6.17
N ARG A 309 4.78 -13.95 -7.26
CA ARG A 309 5.69 -14.69 -8.15
C ARG A 309 7.11 -14.81 -7.57
N ALA A 310 7.61 -13.74 -6.95
CA ALA A 310 8.98 -13.69 -6.44
C ALA A 310 9.19 -14.52 -5.17
N LEU A 311 8.16 -14.67 -4.33
CA LEU A 311 8.25 -15.40 -3.08
C LEU A 311 7.72 -16.83 -3.22
N PRO A 312 8.45 -17.86 -2.74
CA PRO A 312 7.97 -19.23 -2.73
C PRO A 312 6.80 -19.39 -1.76
N ALA A 313 5.85 -20.25 -2.11
CA ALA A 313 4.80 -20.68 -1.19
C ALA A 313 5.40 -21.49 -0.04
N ARG A 314 4.92 -21.27 1.18
CA ARG A 314 5.32 -22.06 2.34
C ARG A 314 4.55 -23.37 2.40
N LYS A 315 5.28 -24.45 2.70
CA LYS A 315 4.71 -25.81 2.80
C LYS A 315 4.51 -26.26 4.26
N ASP A 316 4.97 -25.45 5.23
CA ASP A 316 4.99 -25.78 6.68
C ASP A 316 3.71 -25.30 7.42
N GLY A 317 2.66 -24.91 6.70
CA GLY A 317 1.42 -24.39 7.28
C GLY A 317 1.54 -23.00 7.92
N SER A 318 2.75 -22.42 7.94
CA SER A 318 2.97 -21.10 8.52
C SER A 318 2.72 -19.97 7.51
N ARG A 319 2.43 -18.76 8.01
CA ARG A 319 2.24 -17.59 7.17
C ARG A 319 3.54 -16.80 7.02
N GLY A 320 4.05 -16.69 5.79
CA GLY A 320 5.07 -15.72 5.40
C GLY A 320 4.44 -14.49 4.76
N VAL A 321 5.27 -13.60 4.21
CA VAL A 321 4.80 -12.38 3.54
C VAL A 321 3.82 -12.71 2.40
N ARG A 322 4.12 -13.74 1.59
CA ARG A 322 3.25 -14.20 0.50
C ARG A 322 1.88 -14.64 0.99
N GLU A 323 1.82 -15.45 2.05
CA GLU A 323 0.59 -15.97 2.64
C GLU A 323 -0.22 -14.85 3.34
N TRP A 324 0.45 -13.88 3.95
CA TRP A 324 -0.21 -12.70 4.52
C TRP A 324 -0.83 -11.82 3.44
N VAL A 325 -0.14 -11.58 2.33
CA VAL A 325 -0.68 -10.81 1.20
C VAL A 325 -1.88 -11.55 0.59
N LEU A 326 -1.80 -12.87 0.40
CA LEU A 326 -2.94 -13.67 -0.06
C LEU A 326 -4.13 -13.60 0.91
N ALA A 327 -3.88 -13.70 2.22
CA ALA A 327 -4.92 -13.58 3.24
C ALA A 327 -5.56 -12.18 3.23
N ALA A 328 -4.76 -11.13 3.06
CA ALA A 328 -5.24 -9.76 2.97
C ALA A 328 -6.09 -9.55 1.71
N THR A 329 -5.62 -9.97 0.53
CA THR A 329 -6.34 -9.81 -0.74
C THR A 329 -7.66 -10.60 -0.80
N HIS A 330 -7.76 -11.73 -0.07
CA HIS A 330 -9.01 -12.53 0.00
C HIS A 330 -9.86 -12.21 1.23
N SER A 331 -9.47 -11.22 2.04
CA SER A 331 -10.21 -10.85 3.25
C SER A 331 -11.58 -10.23 2.94
N ARG A 332 -12.49 -10.25 3.93
CA ARG A 332 -13.78 -9.54 3.83
C ARG A 332 -13.56 -8.03 3.70
N TYR A 333 -12.57 -7.50 4.42
CA TYR A 333 -12.18 -6.10 4.35
C TYR A 333 -11.74 -5.70 2.94
N SER A 334 -10.84 -6.47 2.32
CA SER A 334 -10.42 -6.22 0.94
C SER A 334 -11.60 -6.19 -0.03
N ARG A 335 -12.57 -7.12 0.11
CA ARG A 335 -13.78 -7.12 -0.73
C ARG A 335 -14.64 -5.86 -0.57
N ILE A 336 -14.69 -5.28 0.62
CA ILE A 336 -15.44 -4.04 0.88
C ILE A 336 -14.70 -2.85 0.25
N VAL A 337 -13.42 -2.65 0.58
CA VAL A 337 -12.67 -1.48 0.11
C VAL A 337 -12.37 -1.50 -1.39
N THR A 338 -12.32 -2.68 -2.02
CA THR A 338 -12.18 -2.83 -3.47
C THR A 338 -13.53 -2.97 -4.19
N ASN A 339 -14.66 -2.82 -3.49
CA ASN A 339 -15.95 -2.64 -4.15
C ASN A 339 -15.89 -1.35 -4.97
N PRO A 340 -16.28 -1.36 -6.26
CA PRO A 340 -16.15 -0.20 -7.13
C PRO A 340 -16.89 1.04 -6.62
N ILE A 341 -18.07 0.86 -6.06
CA ILE A 341 -18.85 1.97 -5.49
C ILE A 341 -18.16 2.51 -4.23
N VAL A 342 -17.73 1.63 -3.32
CA VAL A 342 -17.03 2.04 -2.08
C VAL A 342 -15.74 2.77 -2.42
N ALA A 343 -14.94 2.24 -3.36
CA ALA A 343 -13.70 2.88 -3.79
C ALA A 343 -13.95 4.28 -4.40
N ALA A 344 -15.01 4.43 -5.22
CA ALA A 344 -15.38 5.71 -5.80
C ALA A 344 -15.90 6.71 -4.74
N VAL A 345 -16.73 6.24 -3.80
CA VAL A 345 -17.24 7.09 -2.71
C VAL A 345 -16.12 7.52 -1.78
N VAL A 346 -15.19 6.63 -1.42
CA VAL A 346 -14.01 7.00 -0.63
C VAL A 346 -13.14 7.99 -1.41
N PHE A 347 -12.90 7.75 -2.69
CA PHE A 347 -12.09 8.62 -3.54
C PHE A 347 -12.72 10.00 -3.68
N ALA A 348 -13.96 10.11 -4.13
CA ALA A 348 -14.64 11.37 -4.38
C ALA A 348 -15.14 12.04 -3.08
N GLY A 349 -15.78 11.29 -2.19
CA GLY A 349 -16.37 11.82 -0.96
C GLY A 349 -15.31 12.33 0.03
N SER A 350 -14.11 11.75 0.03
CA SER A 350 -13.02 12.24 0.89
C SER A 350 -12.54 13.64 0.52
N LEU A 351 -12.68 14.07 -0.75
CA LEU A 351 -12.38 15.43 -1.17
C LEU A 351 -13.29 16.45 -0.46
N VAL A 352 -14.59 16.20 -0.51
CA VAL A 352 -15.55 17.09 0.16
C VAL A 352 -15.36 17.07 1.66
N ALA A 353 -15.24 15.86 2.25
CA ALA A 353 -15.02 15.71 3.68
C ALA A 353 -13.71 16.40 4.14
N PHE A 354 -12.66 16.39 3.34
CA PHE A 354 -11.40 16.99 3.68
C PHE A 354 -11.44 18.53 3.56
N TYR A 355 -11.82 19.07 2.40
CA TYR A 355 -11.72 20.50 2.13
C TYR A 355 -12.82 21.34 2.77
N TYR A 356 -14.00 20.79 3.01
CA TYR A 356 -15.15 21.52 3.58
C TYR A 356 -15.40 21.22 5.07
N THR A 357 -14.40 20.63 5.75
CA THR A 357 -14.41 20.43 7.20
C THR A 357 -13.09 20.94 7.82
N PRO A 358 -12.98 21.02 9.14
CA PRO A 358 -11.75 21.42 9.82
C PRO A 358 -10.52 20.54 9.54
N TRP A 359 -10.68 19.42 8.82
CA TRP A 359 -9.57 18.50 8.50
C TRP A 359 -8.53 19.14 7.58
N PHE A 360 -8.95 20.01 6.66
CA PHE A 360 -8.02 20.72 5.79
C PHE A 360 -7.11 21.64 6.61
N GLU A 361 -7.69 22.50 7.43
CA GLU A 361 -6.92 23.40 8.30
C GLU A 361 -6.05 22.63 9.29
N TRP A 362 -6.59 21.59 9.92
CA TRP A 362 -5.81 20.71 10.80
C TRP A 362 -4.61 20.07 10.08
N SER A 363 -4.75 19.73 8.78
CA SER A 363 -3.66 19.16 7.98
C SER A 363 -2.57 20.18 7.64
N LEU A 364 -2.92 21.45 7.55
CA LEU A 364 -1.95 22.55 7.35
C LEU A 364 -1.25 22.91 8.67
N ALA A 365 -2.00 22.98 9.76
CA ALA A 365 -1.52 23.43 11.06
C ALA A 365 -0.74 22.36 11.84
N THR A 366 -0.87 21.07 11.49
CA THR A 366 -0.23 20.00 12.25
C THR A 366 0.49 18.98 11.38
N HIS A 367 1.66 18.52 11.83
CA HIS A 367 2.41 17.47 11.16
C HIS A 367 1.60 16.17 11.00
N GLN A 368 0.84 15.77 12.04
CA GLN A 368 0.01 14.57 12.04
C GLN A 368 -1.10 14.64 11.00
N GLY A 369 -1.75 15.81 10.90
CA GLY A 369 -2.77 16.09 9.91
C GLY A 369 -2.22 16.00 8.50
N HIS A 370 -1.07 16.61 8.23
CA HIS A 370 -0.40 16.56 6.92
C HIS A 370 0.00 15.13 6.52
N MET A 371 0.56 14.37 7.46
CA MET A 371 0.93 12.98 7.23
C MET A 371 -0.30 12.11 6.94
N LEU A 372 -1.38 12.24 7.73
CA LEU A 372 -2.62 11.50 7.51
C LEU A 372 -3.28 11.87 6.17
N MET A 373 -3.27 13.14 5.80
CA MET A 373 -3.73 13.61 4.49
C MET A 373 -2.95 12.93 3.36
N THR A 374 -1.62 12.99 3.40
CA THR A 374 -0.74 12.39 2.37
C THR A 374 -1.00 10.90 2.21
N VAL A 375 -1.04 10.16 3.33
CA VAL A 375 -1.30 8.70 3.33
C VAL A 375 -2.71 8.40 2.85
N HIS A 376 -3.72 9.16 3.29
CA HIS A 376 -5.11 8.96 2.90
C HIS A 376 -5.31 9.12 1.40
N PHE A 377 -4.84 10.22 0.81
CA PHE A 377 -5.01 10.48 -0.61
C PHE A 377 -4.22 9.50 -1.48
N LEU A 378 -3.03 9.11 -1.06
CA LEU A 378 -2.26 8.08 -1.75
C LEU A 378 -2.99 6.72 -1.74
N ILE A 379 -3.54 6.31 -0.59
CA ILE A 379 -4.25 5.02 -0.45
C ILE A 379 -5.60 5.06 -1.18
N SER A 380 -6.39 6.13 -1.03
CA SER A 380 -7.69 6.27 -1.69
C SER A 380 -7.55 6.26 -3.21
N GLY A 381 -6.57 7.01 -3.74
CA GLY A 381 -6.19 6.97 -5.15
C GLY A 381 -5.74 5.58 -5.59
N TYR A 382 -4.87 4.93 -4.82
CA TYR A 382 -4.39 3.57 -5.14
C TYR A 382 -5.54 2.56 -5.21
N LEU A 383 -6.45 2.57 -4.24
CA LEU A 383 -7.62 1.67 -4.23
C LEU A 383 -8.54 1.92 -5.42
N PHE A 384 -8.81 3.17 -5.75
CA PHE A 384 -9.65 3.54 -6.88
C PHE A 384 -9.04 3.05 -8.21
N PHE A 385 -7.79 3.40 -8.49
CA PHE A 385 -7.11 2.96 -9.72
C PHE A 385 -6.83 1.46 -9.74
N PHE A 386 -6.65 0.80 -8.59
CA PHE A 386 -6.55 -0.65 -8.49
C PHE A 386 -7.83 -1.34 -9.00
N VAL A 387 -9.00 -0.82 -8.64
CA VAL A 387 -10.30 -1.34 -9.11
C VAL A 387 -10.48 -1.11 -10.62
N LEU A 388 -10.08 0.07 -11.12
CA LEU A 388 -10.23 0.45 -12.52
C LEU A 388 -9.26 -0.30 -13.45
N ILE A 389 -7.96 -0.24 -13.16
CA ILE A 389 -6.90 -0.79 -14.03
C ILE A 389 -6.84 -2.31 -13.91
N GLY A 390 -6.92 -2.84 -12.70
CA GLY A 390 -7.07 -4.26 -12.47
C GLY A 390 -5.93 -5.15 -12.99
N VAL A 391 -4.66 -4.76 -12.82
CA VAL A 391 -3.50 -5.56 -13.24
C VAL A 391 -3.12 -6.62 -12.21
N ASP A 392 -3.26 -6.30 -10.93
CA ASP A 392 -2.93 -7.18 -9.81
C ASP A 392 -4.05 -8.17 -9.48
N PRO A 393 -3.77 -9.35 -8.92
CA PRO A 393 -4.77 -10.25 -8.41
C PRO A 393 -5.56 -9.62 -7.27
N GLY A 394 -6.88 -9.76 -7.30
CA GLY A 394 -7.81 -9.19 -6.33
C GLY A 394 -9.20 -9.82 -6.42
N PRO A 395 -10.18 -9.33 -5.66
CA PRO A 395 -11.57 -9.76 -5.73
C PRO A 395 -12.16 -9.65 -7.13
N LYS A 396 -13.38 -10.17 -7.34
CA LYS A 396 -14.07 -10.12 -8.64
C LYS A 396 -14.14 -8.68 -9.15
N ARG A 397 -13.66 -8.46 -10.36
CA ARG A 397 -13.60 -7.15 -11.01
C ARG A 397 -14.93 -6.82 -11.65
N PRO A 398 -15.35 -5.54 -11.65
CA PRO A 398 -16.52 -5.10 -12.39
C PRO A 398 -16.27 -5.24 -13.90
N PRO A 399 -17.33 -5.42 -14.70
CA PRO A 399 -17.25 -5.37 -16.16
C PRO A 399 -16.62 -4.06 -16.66
N TYR A 400 -16.01 -4.09 -17.84
CA TYR A 400 -15.31 -2.93 -18.42
C TYR A 400 -16.20 -1.70 -18.54
N LEU A 401 -17.45 -1.88 -18.94
CA LEU A 401 -18.42 -0.79 -19.05
C LEU A 401 -18.65 -0.10 -17.69
N ILE A 402 -18.80 -0.87 -16.60
CA ILE A 402 -18.98 -0.31 -15.25
C ILE A 402 -17.73 0.46 -14.82
N ARG A 403 -16.52 0.01 -15.17
CA ARG A 403 -15.26 0.74 -14.87
C ARG A 403 -15.23 2.08 -15.60
N LEU A 404 -15.62 2.12 -16.88
CA LEU A 404 -15.69 3.36 -17.65
C LEU A 404 -16.75 4.32 -17.11
N MET A 405 -17.94 3.79 -16.78
CA MET A 405 -19.00 4.61 -16.15
C MET A 405 -18.54 5.20 -14.80
N LEU A 406 -17.87 4.39 -13.99
CA LEU A 406 -17.34 4.84 -12.71
C LEU A 406 -16.26 5.91 -12.89
N LEU A 407 -15.36 5.73 -13.85
CA LEU A 407 -14.33 6.70 -14.19
C LEU A 407 -14.93 8.03 -14.64
N LEU A 408 -15.92 7.99 -15.55
CA LEU A 408 -16.64 9.19 -16.03
C LEU A 408 -17.40 9.89 -14.90
N ALA A 409 -18.10 9.14 -14.05
CA ALA A 409 -18.84 9.71 -12.93
C ALA A 409 -17.91 10.39 -11.91
N THR A 410 -16.76 9.77 -11.60
CA THR A 410 -15.77 10.38 -10.69
C THR A 410 -15.04 11.55 -11.33
N MET A 411 -14.82 11.54 -12.64
CA MET A 411 -14.27 12.68 -13.38
C MET A 411 -15.23 13.88 -13.33
N ALA A 412 -16.51 13.66 -13.63
CA ALA A 412 -17.54 14.71 -13.55
C ALA A 412 -17.61 15.28 -12.13
N PHE A 413 -17.62 14.42 -11.10
CA PHE A 413 -17.61 14.86 -9.72
C PHE A 413 -16.36 15.71 -9.40
N HIS A 414 -15.19 15.29 -9.85
CA HIS A 414 -13.93 16.00 -9.64
C HIS A 414 -13.93 17.38 -10.33
N ALA A 415 -14.47 17.45 -11.54
CA ALA A 415 -14.64 18.70 -12.27
C ALA A 415 -15.59 19.67 -11.53
N PHE A 416 -16.73 19.18 -11.03
CA PHE A 416 -17.64 20.00 -10.22
C PHE A 416 -17.02 20.43 -8.89
N PHE A 417 -16.23 19.57 -8.26
CA PHE A 417 -15.49 19.90 -7.05
C PHE A 417 -14.48 21.05 -7.31
N GLY A 418 -13.68 20.95 -8.38
CA GLY A 418 -12.77 22.02 -8.77
C GLY A 418 -13.48 23.32 -9.09
N LEU A 419 -14.61 23.27 -9.81
CA LEU A 419 -15.44 24.44 -10.11
C LEU A 419 -16.03 25.06 -8.82
N ALA A 420 -16.50 24.25 -7.88
CA ALA A 420 -17.02 24.73 -6.61
C ALA A 420 -15.97 25.49 -5.79
N ILE A 421 -14.72 24.99 -5.76
CA ILE A 421 -13.60 25.70 -5.12
C ILE A 421 -13.27 27.00 -5.88
N MET A 422 -13.21 26.93 -7.22
CA MET A 422 -12.87 28.07 -8.08
C MET A 422 -13.85 29.22 -7.96
N SER A 423 -15.16 28.92 -7.84
CA SER A 423 -16.24 29.90 -7.72
C SER A 423 -16.60 30.23 -6.26
N GLY A 424 -15.94 29.63 -5.29
CA GLY A 424 -16.19 29.85 -3.87
C GLY A 424 -15.81 31.27 -3.44
N THR A 425 -16.68 31.88 -2.63
CA THR A 425 -16.48 33.22 -2.07
C THR A 425 -15.93 33.18 -0.63
N GLN A 426 -15.89 31.99 -0.03
CA GLN A 426 -15.33 31.76 1.30
C GLN A 426 -13.92 31.19 1.17
N ILE A 427 -12.99 31.72 1.94
CA ILE A 427 -11.60 31.24 1.99
C ILE A 427 -11.57 29.94 2.84
N LEU A 428 -11.14 28.87 2.25
CA LEU A 428 -10.95 27.58 2.93
C LEU A 428 -9.71 27.64 3.83
N ALA A 429 -9.81 27.16 5.09
CA ALA A 429 -8.75 27.23 6.12
C ALA A 429 -8.25 28.67 6.36
N ILE A 430 -9.18 29.63 6.47
CA ILE A 430 -8.87 31.06 6.58
C ILE A 430 -7.94 31.37 7.77
N ASP A 431 -8.13 30.69 8.90
CA ASP A 431 -7.33 30.93 10.12
C ASP A 431 -5.85 30.59 9.90
N TRP A 432 -5.56 29.53 9.14
CA TRP A 432 -4.19 29.18 8.76
C TRP A 432 -3.54 30.27 7.90
N TRP A 433 -4.23 30.72 6.85
CA TRP A 433 -3.69 31.74 5.93
C TRP A 433 -3.51 33.08 6.60
N HIS A 434 -4.40 33.47 7.51
CA HIS A 434 -4.27 34.67 8.30
C HIS A 434 -3.11 34.60 9.32
N GLN A 435 -2.84 33.42 9.91
CA GLN A 435 -1.66 33.22 10.75
C GLN A 435 -0.35 33.38 9.96
N LEU A 436 -0.31 32.93 8.69
CA LEU A 436 0.86 33.21 7.84
C LEU A 436 0.98 34.68 7.46
N GLY A 437 -0.11 35.40 7.28
CA GLY A 437 -0.13 36.86 7.05
C GLY A 437 0.58 37.35 5.80
N ILE A 438 0.82 36.46 4.80
CA ILE A 438 1.61 36.78 3.60
C ILE A 438 0.76 37.21 2.41
N GLN A 439 -0.55 37.04 2.48
CA GLN A 439 -1.51 37.34 1.42
C GLN A 439 -2.71 38.09 1.98
N THR A 440 -3.28 38.99 1.20
CA THR A 440 -4.58 39.62 1.49
C THR A 440 -5.71 38.66 1.12
N ASP A 441 -6.94 38.87 1.66
CA ASP A 441 -8.10 38.01 1.36
C ASP A 441 -8.39 37.94 -0.13
N ALA A 442 -8.22 39.03 -0.86
CA ALA A 442 -8.38 39.02 -2.32
C ALA A 442 -7.34 38.14 -3.03
N GLN A 443 -6.09 38.13 -2.55
CA GLN A 443 -5.05 37.26 -3.08
C GLN A 443 -5.30 35.79 -2.69
N LEU A 444 -5.77 35.52 -1.48
CA LEU A 444 -6.15 34.18 -1.02
C LEU A 444 -7.29 33.60 -1.87
N LEU A 445 -8.33 34.39 -2.16
CA LEU A 445 -9.42 33.97 -3.04
C LEU A 445 -8.92 33.71 -4.48
N ALA A 446 -8.02 34.56 -4.99
CA ALA A 446 -7.43 34.36 -6.32
C ALA A 446 -6.56 33.08 -6.37
N ASP A 447 -5.77 32.82 -5.34
CA ASP A 447 -4.95 31.60 -5.23
C ASP A 447 -5.82 30.35 -5.04
N GLN A 448 -6.91 30.45 -4.26
CA GLN A 448 -7.92 29.38 -4.14
C GLN A 448 -8.61 29.09 -5.48
N ALA A 449 -8.99 30.12 -6.23
CA ALA A 449 -9.54 29.96 -7.55
C ALA A 449 -8.56 29.28 -8.52
N ALA A 450 -7.28 29.65 -8.48
CA ALA A 450 -6.21 28.97 -9.23
C ALA A 450 -6.11 27.49 -8.81
N GLY A 451 -6.15 27.20 -7.51
CA GLY A 451 -6.15 25.82 -6.99
C GLY A 451 -7.35 25.00 -7.45
N GLY A 452 -8.54 25.62 -7.48
CA GLY A 452 -9.77 25.01 -8.05
C GLY A 452 -9.61 24.68 -9.53
N GLY A 453 -9.00 25.58 -10.31
CA GLY A 453 -8.67 25.36 -11.72
C GLY A 453 -7.66 24.21 -11.92
N ILE A 454 -6.66 24.09 -11.04
CA ILE A 454 -5.70 22.97 -11.02
C ILE A 454 -6.43 21.67 -10.71
N ALA A 455 -7.30 21.65 -9.71
CA ALA A 455 -8.11 20.48 -9.37
C ALA A 455 -8.93 20.03 -10.58
N TRP A 456 -9.59 20.96 -11.25
CA TRP A 456 -10.38 20.67 -12.44
C TRP A 456 -9.54 20.12 -13.59
N GLY A 457 -8.49 20.82 -14.01
CA GLY A 457 -7.74 20.47 -15.22
C GLY A 457 -6.74 19.34 -15.04
N ALA A 458 -6.05 19.28 -13.89
CA ALA A 458 -4.99 18.29 -13.67
C ALA A 458 -5.54 16.84 -13.59
N GLY A 459 -6.81 16.66 -13.21
CA GLY A 459 -7.44 15.33 -13.14
C GLY A 459 -7.72 14.71 -14.52
N GLU A 460 -7.85 15.49 -15.59
CA GLU A 460 -8.29 15.01 -16.90
C GLU A 460 -7.27 14.08 -17.56
N LEU A 461 -6.00 14.44 -17.53
CA LEU A 461 -4.95 13.65 -18.20
C LEU A 461 -4.82 12.22 -17.66
N PRO A 462 -4.70 11.95 -16.35
CA PRO A 462 -4.68 10.59 -15.82
C PRO A 462 -5.95 9.80 -16.14
N VAL A 463 -7.11 10.45 -16.10
CA VAL A 463 -8.41 9.82 -16.39
C VAL A 463 -8.48 9.37 -17.84
N VAL A 464 -8.11 10.22 -18.81
CA VAL A 464 -8.06 9.87 -20.24
C VAL A 464 -7.12 8.70 -20.48
N LEU A 465 -5.92 8.72 -19.90
CA LEU A 465 -4.95 7.63 -20.05
C LEU A 465 -5.48 6.31 -19.49
N VAL A 466 -6.14 6.35 -18.33
CA VAL A 466 -6.75 5.15 -17.73
C VAL A 466 -7.96 4.68 -18.54
N ALA A 467 -8.79 5.59 -19.06
CA ALA A 467 -9.90 5.24 -19.95
C ALA A 467 -9.41 4.50 -21.21
N LEU A 468 -8.41 5.05 -21.89
CA LEU A 468 -7.79 4.42 -23.06
C LEU A 468 -7.23 3.03 -22.72
N MET A 469 -6.60 2.90 -21.56
CA MET A 469 -6.10 1.60 -21.09
C MET A 469 -7.23 0.59 -20.85
N VAL A 470 -8.32 1.00 -20.21
CA VAL A 470 -9.49 0.13 -19.96
C VAL A 470 -10.14 -0.29 -21.28
N VAL A 471 -10.29 0.64 -22.24
CA VAL A 471 -10.80 0.35 -23.59
C VAL A 471 -9.90 -0.66 -24.32
N ARG A 472 -8.57 -0.47 -24.28
CA ARG A 472 -7.62 -1.44 -24.88
C ARG A 472 -7.70 -2.82 -24.22
N GLN A 473 -7.86 -2.87 -22.89
CA GLN A 473 -8.06 -4.14 -22.18
C GLN A 473 -9.37 -4.81 -22.60
N TRP A 474 -10.45 -4.02 -22.76
CA TRP A 474 -11.75 -4.50 -23.20
C TRP A 474 -11.66 -5.10 -24.61
N SER A 475 -11.19 -4.30 -25.60
CA SER A 475 -11.00 -4.78 -26.98
C SER A 475 -10.14 -6.07 -27.04
N GLY A 476 -9.01 -6.10 -26.32
CA GLY A 476 -8.19 -7.30 -26.26
C GLY A 476 -8.87 -8.51 -25.58
N SER A 477 -9.82 -8.28 -24.65
CA SER A 477 -10.59 -9.36 -24.03
C SER A 477 -11.64 -9.95 -24.98
N GLU A 478 -12.32 -9.08 -25.75
CA GLU A 478 -13.28 -9.47 -26.78
C GLU A 478 -12.62 -10.27 -27.90
N GLN A 479 -11.47 -9.81 -28.41
CA GLN A 479 -10.71 -10.55 -29.42
C GLN A 479 -10.30 -11.93 -28.93
N ARG A 480 -9.83 -12.08 -27.68
CA ARG A 480 -9.50 -13.38 -27.09
C ARG A 480 -10.74 -14.26 -26.89
N ALA A 481 -11.90 -13.68 -26.58
CA ALA A 481 -13.15 -14.40 -26.46
C ALA A 481 -13.62 -14.89 -27.84
N ALA A 482 -13.57 -14.05 -28.87
CA ALA A 482 -13.87 -14.42 -30.25
C ALA A 482 -12.96 -15.56 -30.76
N THR A 483 -11.63 -15.43 -30.59
CA THR A 483 -10.68 -16.48 -31.00
C THR A 483 -10.91 -17.81 -30.27
N ARG A 484 -11.29 -17.77 -28.99
CA ARG A 484 -11.62 -19.01 -28.24
C ARG A 484 -12.90 -19.64 -28.77
N TYR A 485 -13.87 -18.80 -29.10
CA TYR A 485 -15.15 -19.24 -29.65
C TYR A 485 -14.95 -19.89 -31.03
N ASP A 486 -14.20 -19.23 -31.93
CA ASP A 486 -13.89 -19.75 -33.27
C ASP A 486 -13.13 -21.09 -33.20
N ARG A 487 -12.18 -21.22 -32.25
CA ARG A 487 -11.46 -22.49 -32.03
C ARG A 487 -12.35 -23.60 -31.46
N ALA A 488 -13.33 -23.25 -30.61
CA ALA A 488 -14.30 -24.22 -30.13
C ALA A 488 -15.25 -24.65 -31.27
N ALA A 489 -15.73 -23.67 -32.05
CA ALA A 489 -16.56 -23.93 -33.23
C ALA A 489 -15.87 -24.79 -34.28
N ALA A 490 -14.55 -24.62 -34.47
CA ALA A 490 -13.76 -25.44 -35.40
C ALA A 490 -13.45 -26.85 -34.90
N ARG A 491 -13.63 -27.14 -33.60
CA ARG A 491 -13.46 -28.48 -33.01
C ARG A 491 -14.73 -29.33 -33.08
N ASP A 492 -15.88 -28.67 -32.97
CA ASP A 492 -17.17 -29.30 -33.02
C ASP A 492 -17.72 -29.07 -34.44
N ASP A 493 -17.68 -30.08 -35.34
CA ASP A 493 -18.18 -30.03 -36.73
C ASP A 493 -19.64 -29.57 -36.83
N ASP A 494 -20.37 -29.52 -35.72
CA ASP A 494 -21.74 -28.99 -35.52
C ASP A 494 -21.80 -27.69 -34.73
N ALA A 495 -20.85 -26.79 -34.93
CA ALA A 495 -20.79 -25.54 -34.16
C ALA A 495 -22.05 -24.70 -34.29
N GLU A 496 -22.80 -24.63 -33.21
CA GLU A 496 -23.94 -23.74 -33.05
C GLU A 496 -23.50 -22.26 -33.25
N PRO A 497 -24.09 -21.52 -34.20
CA PRO A 497 -23.69 -20.13 -34.45
C PRO A 497 -23.84 -19.28 -33.19
N PRO A 498 -22.96 -18.29 -32.99
CA PRO A 498 -22.98 -17.41 -31.82
C PRO A 498 -24.38 -16.86 -31.54
N ARG A 499 -24.81 -16.80 -30.28
CA ARG A 499 -26.11 -16.27 -29.86
C ARG A 499 -26.44 -14.90 -30.49
N LEU A 500 -25.42 -14.07 -30.77
CA LEU A 500 -25.56 -12.78 -31.46
C LEU A 500 -25.97 -12.93 -32.95
N GLN A 501 -25.51 -13.98 -33.66
CA GLN A 501 -25.96 -14.26 -35.03
C GLN A 501 -27.38 -14.83 -35.06
N ARG A 502 -27.81 -15.57 -34.02
CA ARG A 502 -29.22 -16.01 -33.90
C ARG A 502 -30.18 -14.82 -33.68
N ALA A 503 -29.79 -13.81 -32.93
CA ALA A 503 -30.56 -12.59 -32.74
C ALA A 503 -30.66 -11.75 -34.01
N ALA A 504 -29.60 -11.72 -34.85
CA ALA A 504 -29.56 -11.00 -36.12
C ALA A 504 -30.31 -11.73 -37.28
N LEU A 505 -30.39 -13.07 -37.22
CA LEU A 505 -31.10 -13.89 -38.19
C LEU A 505 -32.55 -14.10 -37.74
N GLY A 506 -33.34 -13.02 -37.56
CA GLY A 506 -34.69 -13.04 -37.04
C GLY A 506 -35.60 -14.20 -37.50
N PRO A 507 -36.84 -14.33 -37.03
CA PRO A 507 -37.68 -15.53 -37.09
C PRO A 507 -37.97 -16.08 -38.52
N ARG A 508 -37.47 -15.40 -39.55
CA ARG A 508 -37.67 -15.81 -40.96
C ARG A 508 -36.84 -17.02 -41.37
N ARG A 509 -35.63 -17.25 -40.89
CA ARG A 509 -34.83 -18.45 -41.25
C ARG A 509 -35.24 -19.70 -40.48
N ALA A 510 -35.73 -19.56 -39.25
CA ALA A 510 -36.28 -20.69 -38.50
C ALA A 510 -37.56 -21.22 -39.15
N ARG A 511 -38.40 -20.36 -39.69
CA ARG A 511 -39.60 -20.77 -40.46
C ARG A 511 -39.28 -21.40 -41.79
N ARG A 512 -38.20 -21.01 -42.50
CA ARG A 512 -37.79 -21.58 -43.77
C ARG A 512 -37.24 -23.00 -43.61
N ARG A 513 -36.39 -23.26 -42.57
CA ARG A 513 -35.90 -24.61 -42.25
C ARG A 513 -37.00 -25.55 -41.74
N ALA A 514 -37.98 -25.03 -40.98
CA ALA A 514 -39.14 -25.80 -40.56
C ALA A 514 -40.03 -26.17 -41.75
N ALA A 515 -40.18 -25.27 -42.74
CA ALA A 515 -40.92 -25.55 -43.97
C ALA A 515 -40.20 -26.55 -44.88
N GLU A 516 -38.87 -26.45 -45.05
CA GLU A 516 -38.04 -27.41 -45.82
C GLU A 516 -38.01 -28.79 -45.17
N GLY A 517 -37.93 -28.87 -43.83
CA GLY A 517 -38.02 -30.13 -43.08
C GLY A 517 -39.41 -30.80 -43.14
N ALA A 518 -40.48 -29.99 -43.24
CA ALA A 518 -41.84 -30.49 -43.40
C ALA A 518 -42.10 -31.02 -44.82
N VAL A 519 -41.49 -30.42 -45.84
CA VAL A 519 -41.58 -30.90 -47.24
C VAL A 519 -40.82 -32.21 -47.41
N MET A 520 -39.61 -32.36 -46.80
CA MET A 520 -38.87 -33.63 -46.83
C MET A 520 -39.57 -34.76 -46.08
N ARG A 521 -40.30 -34.49 -45.02
CA ARG A 521 -41.09 -35.52 -44.31
C ARG A 521 -42.34 -35.95 -45.08
N ARG A 522 -42.92 -35.09 -45.93
CA ARG A 522 -44.03 -35.46 -46.80
C ARG A 522 -43.61 -36.31 -48.00
N SER A 523 -42.42 -36.09 -48.53
CA SER A 523 -41.87 -36.92 -49.62
C SER A 523 -41.35 -38.32 -49.17
N ALA A 524 -41.09 -38.52 -47.87
CA ALA A 524 -40.68 -39.80 -47.29
C ALA A 524 -41.85 -40.62 -46.77
N GLY A 525 -43.07 -40.09 -46.72
CA GLY A 525 -44.30 -40.74 -46.20
C GLY A 525 -45.08 -41.58 -47.19
N ASP A 526 -44.68 -41.66 -48.48
CA ASP A 526 -45.47 -42.32 -49.52
C ASP A 526 -44.92 -43.68 -49.97
N ARG A 527 -44.07 -44.34 -49.16
CA ARG A 527 -43.62 -45.70 -49.36
C ARG A 527 -43.65 -46.49 -48.05
N ALA A 528 -44.83 -46.88 -47.60
CA ALA A 528 -44.98 -47.88 -46.54
C ALA A 528 -45.81 -49.06 -47.04
N VAL A 529 -45.16 -50.19 -47.22
CA VAL A 529 -45.70 -51.52 -47.38
C VAL A 529 -46.24 -52.04 -46.05
N PRO A 530 -47.40 -52.67 -45.95
CA PRO A 530 -47.97 -53.14 -44.68
C PRO A 530 -47.31 -54.49 -44.25
N VAL A 531 -46.89 -54.53 -43.00
CA VAL A 531 -46.46 -55.76 -42.28
C VAL A 531 -47.42 -55.99 -41.12
N ALA A 532 -47.87 -57.27 -41.03
CA ALA A 532 -48.88 -57.83 -40.14
C ALA A 532 -48.43 -57.88 -38.67
N PRO A 533 -49.37 -57.98 -37.70
CA PRO A 533 -49.07 -57.89 -36.26
C PRO A 533 -48.66 -59.25 -35.69
N ASP A 534 -47.76 -59.25 -34.74
CA ASP A 534 -47.39 -60.39 -33.90
C ASP A 534 -47.54 -60.11 -32.43
N PRO A 535 -47.78 -61.10 -31.57
CA PRO A 535 -48.68 -61.02 -30.43
C PRO A 535 -47.99 -60.65 -29.13
N GLN A 536 -48.83 -60.24 -28.19
CA GLN A 536 -48.48 -60.00 -26.76
C GLN A 536 -48.13 -61.29 -26.04
N PRO A 537 -47.34 -61.23 -25.00
CA PRO A 537 -47.53 -62.11 -23.85
C PRO A 537 -47.75 -61.34 -22.55
N ASP A 538 -48.56 -62.03 -21.80
CA ASP A 538 -49.19 -61.81 -20.51
C ASP A 538 -48.28 -61.27 -19.34
N THR A 539 -48.95 -60.52 -18.54
CA THR A 539 -49.02 -60.42 -17.06
C THR A 539 -48.22 -61.49 -16.28
N ASP A 540 -47.49 -61.12 -15.24
CA ASP A 540 -47.95 -61.31 -13.86
C ASP A 540 -46.89 -60.96 -12.80
N THR A 541 -47.39 -60.34 -11.76
CA THR A 541 -47.13 -60.53 -10.33
C THR A 541 -45.78 -60.09 -9.69
N ALA A 542 -45.98 -59.31 -8.72
CA ALA A 542 -45.58 -59.41 -7.32
C ALA A 542 -44.56 -58.44 -6.79
N ARG A 543 -45.08 -57.52 -6.02
CA ARG A 543 -44.48 -56.98 -4.77
C ARG A 543 -44.42 -58.12 -3.72
N PRO A 544 -43.76 -58.04 -2.55
CA PRO A 544 -43.35 -56.83 -1.81
C PRO A 544 -42.09 -57.02 -0.91
N THR A 545 -41.92 -56.00 -0.08
CA THR A 545 -41.30 -55.94 1.29
C THR A 545 -39.76 -55.90 1.33
N ASP A 546 -39.14 -55.17 2.13
CA ASP A 546 -39.31 -54.42 3.38
C ASP A 546 -37.94 -54.32 4.08
N ARG A 547 -37.72 -53.25 4.80
CA ARG A 547 -36.82 -53.07 5.97
C ARG A 547 -35.30 -52.92 5.70
N SER A 548 -34.77 -51.86 6.13
CA SER A 548 -34.55 -51.25 7.43
C SER A 548 -33.07 -51.19 7.83
N THR A 549 -32.72 -50.07 8.38
CA THR A 549 -31.78 -49.78 9.46
C THR A 549 -30.28 -49.66 9.19
N ALA A 550 -29.84 -48.45 9.41
CA ALA A 550 -28.89 -48.04 10.47
C ALA A 550 -27.42 -48.44 10.34
N SER A 551 -26.59 -47.51 10.16
CA SER A 551 -25.69 -46.91 11.17
C SER A 551 -24.98 -45.71 10.57
#